data_5d9eac503c042ab8c2f49b89b5f3e534
#
_entry.id   5d9eac503c042ab8c2f49b89b5f3e534
#
_cell.length_a   1.000
_cell.length_b   1.000
_cell.length_c   1.000
_cell.angle_alpha   90.00
_cell.angle_beta   90.00
_cell.angle_gamma   90.00
#
_symmetry.space_group_name_H-M   'P 1'
#
loop_
_entity.id
_entity.type
_entity.pdbx_description
1 polymer ?
#
loop_
_entity_poly.entity_id
_entity_poly.type
_entity_poly.pdbx_seq_one_letter_code
_entity_poly.pdbx_strand_id
1 'polypeptide(L)'
;MKTFYWYDYETFGLSPKVQRIAQFAGIRTDENLNILDEHMFYCKPTRDSLPAPEACSVTGITPQLCEEKGFIEHEFIKKIHAEFSKPETCIVGYNSIAFDDEYTRHTLFRNFLDPYSWHWQHGNSRWDILNVARFCYAHKEEGSLTWVRNNQNRPIFKLDNLATANHIEHSNAHDAMADVRATIGIASIIKKTQPKFFEYALSLRNKKEVEKLVKLFYPMLLTSSGFGYKSSFTRLVTAICYHPDYSDRAIVFNLNQDPEILLELDEEELKKLTFTRKADLPKGLEKLELNELVFNKSPMFVCSPNEDSFKLSPTLIEKFQIDMEGCLKNLEFIQTNRLKIQQKVQSIYKQPSERKQSSDVDQSLYDGFVSNHDRAISNEIQSLSTQDFANYSPTFEDKKLTKLFLNFKARNYPQYLNDFEQEQWFEIVQSRIQNGENGFLSIDSFERSLNHLKDISPDKKNLWKQLEDYANSFI
;
A
#
# COMPACT_ATOMS: atom_id res chain seq x y z
N MET A 1 -20.44 13.25 -11.25
CA MET A 1 -19.38 13.37 -12.28
C MET A 1 -18.20 12.55 -11.80
N LYS A 2 -17.76 11.59 -12.58
CA LYS A 2 -16.61 10.75 -12.25
C LYS A 2 -15.33 11.57 -12.27
N THR A 3 -14.50 11.42 -11.23
CA THR A 3 -13.23 12.15 -11.13
C THR A 3 -12.12 11.20 -10.70
N PHE A 4 -10.88 11.55 -11.05
CA PHE A 4 -9.70 10.99 -10.42
C PHE A 4 -9.24 11.95 -9.32
N TYR A 5 -8.78 11.40 -8.21
CA TYR A 5 -8.09 12.15 -7.18
C TYR A 5 -6.69 11.56 -7.01
N TRP A 6 -5.71 12.24 -7.59
CA TRP A 6 -4.30 11.86 -7.59
C TRP A 6 -3.67 12.35 -6.31
N TYR A 7 -2.92 11.51 -5.62
CA TYR A 7 -2.33 11.91 -4.35
C TYR A 7 -0.99 11.23 -4.10
N ASP A 8 -0.23 11.84 -3.21
CA ASP A 8 1.04 11.35 -2.70
C ASP A 8 1.27 11.85 -1.29
N TYR A 9 2.04 11.08 -0.49
CA TYR A 9 2.46 11.45 0.85
C TYR A 9 3.98 11.52 0.93
N GLU A 10 4.50 12.61 1.55
CA GLU A 10 5.78 12.54 2.20
C GLU A 10 5.60 12.11 3.65
N THR A 11 6.42 11.17 4.11
CA THR A 11 6.27 10.54 5.41
C THR A 11 7.53 10.65 6.25
N PHE A 12 7.40 10.61 7.56
CA PHE A 12 8.53 10.59 8.48
C PHE A 12 9.20 9.22 8.63
N GLY A 13 8.96 8.29 7.68
CA GLY A 13 9.60 6.98 7.62
C GLY A 13 8.84 5.99 6.75
N LEU A 14 9.12 4.69 6.89
CA LEU A 14 8.61 3.65 5.98
C LEU A 14 7.51 2.77 6.60
N SER A 15 7.23 2.88 7.90
CA SER A 15 6.26 2.04 8.58
C SER A 15 5.00 2.82 9.00
N PRO A 16 3.85 2.60 8.36
CA PRO A 16 2.60 3.30 8.69
C PRO A 16 2.08 2.99 10.11
N LYS A 17 2.55 1.90 10.72
CA LYS A 17 2.18 1.50 12.08
C LYS A 17 2.74 2.44 13.15
N VAL A 18 3.97 2.90 12.95
CA VAL A 18 4.73 3.63 13.99
C VAL A 18 5.14 5.04 13.56
N GLN A 19 5.17 5.33 12.27
CA GLN A 19 5.57 6.63 11.75
C GLN A 19 4.38 7.41 11.19
N ARG A 20 4.57 8.69 10.93
CA ARG A 20 3.50 9.64 10.62
C ARG A 20 3.67 10.23 9.22
N ILE A 21 2.57 10.74 8.67
CA ILE A 21 2.57 11.53 7.45
C ILE A 21 3.14 12.91 7.80
N ALA A 22 4.00 13.44 6.94
CA ALA A 22 4.56 14.79 7.06
C ALA A 22 3.84 15.78 6.14
N GLN A 23 3.62 15.38 4.87
CA GLN A 23 2.98 16.21 3.85
C GLN A 23 2.02 15.35 3.02
N PHE A 24 0.93 15.97 2.60
CA PHE A 24 -0.01 15.45 1.61
C PHE A 24 -0.08 16.41 0.44
N ALA A 25 -0.10 15.86 -0.77
CA ALA A 25 -0.50 16.56 -1.98
C ALA A 25 -1.60 15.80 -2.71
N GLY A 26 -2.56 16.52 -3.25
CA GLY A 26 -3.67 15.95 -4.00
C GLY A 26 -4.13 16.85 -5.14
N ILE A 27 -4.41 16.25 -6.30
CA ILE A 27 -4.97 16.92 -7.48
C ILE A 27 -6.21 16.16 -7.92
N ARG A 28 -7.32 16.86 -8.07
CA ARG A 28 -8.53 16.32 -8.68
C ARG A 28 -8.54 16.62 -10.16
N THR A 29 -8.83 15.62 -10.97
CA THR A 29 -9.03 15.79 -12.42
C THR A 29 -10.38 15.22 -12.86
N ASP A 30 -10.85 15.67 -14.02
CA ASP A 30 -11.92 14.99 -14.74
C ASP A 30 -11.42 13.68 -15.38
N GLU A 31 -12.31 12.98 -16.10
CA GLU A 31 -11.95 11.75 -16.81
C GLU A 31 -10.97 11.98 -17.98
N ASN A 32 -10.81 13.23 -18.45
CA ASN A 32 -9.85 13.61 -19.48
C ASN A 32 -8.50 14.06 -18.91
N LEU A 33 -8.34 14.01 -17.60
CA LEU A 33 -7.15 14.43 -16.86
C LEU A 33 -6.95 15.96 -16.83
N ASN A 34 -8.01 16.75 -17.06
CA ASN A 34 -7.99 18.19 -16.84
C ASN A 34 -8.08 18.46 -15.33
N ILE A 35 -7.20 19.31 -14.82
CA ILE A 35 -7.14 19.67 -13.40
C ILE A 35 -8.36 20.50 -13.02
N LEU A 36 -9.02 20.11 -11.92
CA LEU A 36 -10.19 20.77 -11.36
C LEU A 36 -9.88 21.51 -10.06
N ASP A 37 -9.12 20.87 -9.17
CA ASP A 37 -8.66 21.45 -7.90
C ASP A 37 -7.34 20.81 -7.43
N GLU A 38 -6.63 21.50 -6.53
CA GLU A 38 -5.35 21.07 -5.96
C GLU A 38 -5.31 21.38 -4.47
N HIS A 39 -4.74 20.45 -3.70
CA HIS A 39 -4.58 20.58 -2.25
C HIS A 39 -3.17 20.17 -1.82
N MET A 40 -2.61 20.90 -0.86
CA MET A 40 -1.37 20.54 -0.21
C MET A 40 -1.47 20.90 1.29
N PHE A 41 -1.20 19.92 2.15
CA PHE A 41 -1.27 20.09 3.60
C PHE A 41 -0.04 19.48 4.26
N TYR A 42 0.43 20.11 5.35
CA TYR A 42 1.38 19.52 6.28
C TYR A 42 0.66 18.97 7.50
N CYS A 43 1.18 17.89 8.07
CA CYS A 43 0.71 17.33 9.34
C CYS A 43 1.68 17.68 10.45
N LYS A 44 1.19 18.25 11.54
CA LYS A 44 2.01 18.47 12.73
C LYS A 44 2.58 17.15 13.25
N PRO A 45 3.87 17.13 13.64
CA PRO A 45 4.45 15.93 14.24
C PRO A 45 3.76 15.63 15.56
N THR A 46 3.55 14.33 15.84
CA THR A 46 3.00 13.90 17.12
C THR A 46 4.14 13.64 18.11
N ARG A 47 3.88 13.89 19.43
CA ARG A 47 4.91 13.78 20.46
C ARG A 47 5.21 12.34 20.89
N ASP A 48 4.68 11.34 20.20
CA ASP A 48 4.81 9.91 20.49
C ASP A 48 5.55 9.11 19.41
N SER A 49 6.14 9.81 18.44
CA SER A 49 6.88 9.18 17.35
C SER A 49 7.98 10.10 16.84
N LEU A 50 9.21 9.61 16.75
CA LEU A 50 10.33 10.33 16.14
C LEU A 50 10.30 10.16 14.62
N PRO A 51 10.62 11.21 13.83
CA PRO A 51 10.84 11.08 12.40
C PRO A 51 12.13 10.29 12.14
N ALA A 52 12.15 9.44 11.11
CA ALA A 52 13.40 8.82 10.68
C ALA A 52 14.30 9.86 10.02
N PRO A 53 15.55 10.04 10.47
CA PRO A 53 16.50 11.01 9.87
C PRO A 53 16.70 10.80 8.38
N GLU A 54 16.67 9.53 7.90
CA GLU A 54 16.76 9.17 6.50
C GLU A 54 15.58 9.75 5.69
N ALA A 55 14.36 9.68 6.21
CA ALA A 55 13.19 10.22 5.53
C ALA A 55 13.30 11.74 5.39
N CYS A 56 13.64 12.43 6.48
CA CYS A 56 13.88 13.89 6.44
C CYS A 56 15.04 14.28 5.51
N SER A 57 16.06 13.41 5.40
CA SER A 57 17.18 13.63 4.47
C SER A 57 16.76 13.56 3.01
N VAL A 58 15.82 12.67 2.68
CA VAL A 58 15.31 12.47 1.32
C VAL A 58 14.33 13.57 0.94
N THR A 59 13.35 13.84 1.79
CA THR A 59 12.25 14.78 1.51
C THR A 59 12.62 16.24 1.75
N GLY A 60 13.62 16.50 2.62
CA GLY A 60 13.92 17.86 3.12
C GLY A 60 12.89 18.40 4.11
N ILE A 61 11.85 17.64 4.45
CA ILE A 61 10.78 18.05 5.35
C ILE A 61 11.22 17.81 6.80
N THR A 62 11.17 18.88 7.61
CA THR A 62 11.53 18.82 9.04
C THR A 62 10.29 18.84 9.92
N PRO A 63 10.38 18.29 11.15
CA PRO A 63 9.31 18.43 12.13
C PRO A 63 8.93 19.89 12.41
N GLN A 64 9.91 20.80 12.43
CA GLN A 64 9.69 22.23 12.67
C GLN A 64 8.86 22.88 11.55
N LEU A 65 9.15 22.52 10.28
CA LEU A 65 8.34 22.97 9.14
C LEU A 65 6.89 22.51 9.27
N CYS A 66 6.71 21.25 9.66
CA CYS A 66 5.38 20.66 9.87
C CYS A 66 4.68 21.27 11.09
N GLU A 67 5.40 21.62 12.17
CA GLU A 67 4.84 22.31 13.33
C GLU A 67 4.34 23.71 12.96
N GLU A 68 5.10 24.44 12.15
CA GLU A 68 4.76 25.79 11.71
C GLU A 68 3.56 25.82 10.76
N LYS A 69 3.52 24.92 9.77
CA LYS A 69 2.55 24.98 8.65
C LYS A 69 1.44 23.94 8.70
N GLY A 70 1.57 22.98 9.62
CA GLY A 70 0.71 21.78 9.62
C GLY A 70 -0.56 21.96 10.45
N PHE A 71 -1.53 21.11 10.13
CA PHE A 71 -2.71 20.82 10.95
C PHE A 71 -2.39 19.72 11.96
N ILE A 72 -3.08 19.68 13.11
CA ILE A 72 -3.06 18.51 13.99
C ILE A 72 -3.53 17.26 13.20
N GLU A 73 -3.06 16.07 13.59
CA GLU A 73 -3.28 14.83 12.81
C GLU A 73 -4.77 14.58 12.54
N HIS A 74 -5.65 14.87 13.49
CA HIS A 74 -7.10 14.72 13.34
C HIS A 74 -7.68 15.65 12.26
N GLU A 75 -7.35 16.92 12.28
CA GLU A 75 -7.82 17.88 11.26
C GLU A 75 -7.21 17.59 9.88
N PHE A 76 -5.93 17.24 9.86
CA PHE A 76 -5.21 16.86 8.65
C PHE A 76 -5.90 15.71 7.93
N ILE A 77 -6.14 14.60 8.64
CA ILE A 77 -6.73 13.42 8.00
C ILE A 77 -8.23 13.61 7.68
N LYS A 78 -8.96 14.43 8.45
CA LYS A 78 -10.36 14.79 8.10
C LYS A 78 -10.44 15.53 6.78
N LYS A 79 -9.53 16.45 6.49
CA LYS A 79 -9.47 17.16 5.22
C LYS A 79 -9.23 16.21 4.04
N ILE A 80 -8.30 15.27 4.19
CA ILE A 80 -8.00 14.26 3.18
C ILE A 80 -9.18 13.31 2.98
N HIS A 81 -9.75 12.81 4.09
CA HIS A 81 -10.91 11.93 4.06
C HIS A 81 -12.11 12.57 3.36
N ALA A 82 -12.35 13.87 3.56
CA ALA A 82 -13.41 14.61 2.88
C ALA A 82 -13.21 14.63 1.36
N GLU A 83 -11.96 14.79 0.87
CA GLU A 83 -11.66 14.72 -0.56
C GLU A 83 -11.80 13.29 -1.12
N PHE A 84 -11.28 12.31 -0.42
CA PHE A 84 -11.34 10.91 -0.84
C PHE A 84 -12.78 10.38 -0.87
N SER A 85 -13.63 10.84 0.05
CA SER A 85 -15.02 10.37 0.20
C SER A 85 -16.02 11.02 -0.75
N LYS A 86 -15.62 11.98 -1.58
CA LYS A 86 -16.50 12.55 -2.61
C LYS A 86 -16.98 11.43 -3.55
N PRO A 87 -18.29 11.36 -3.87
CA PRO A 87 -18.85 10.27 -4.69
C PRO A 87 -18.19 10.14 -6.07
N GLU A 88 -18.15 8.91 -6.60
CA GLU A 88 -17.59 8.57 -7.92
C GLU A 88 -16.12 8.98 -8.11
N THR A 89 -15.35 9.02 -7.03
CA THR A 89 -13.93 9.33 -7.05
C THR A 89 -13.09 8.05 -7.21
N CYS A 90 -12.19 8.04 -8.18
CA CYS A 90 -11.10 7.07 -8.26
C CYS A 90 -9.86 7.69 -7.62
N ILE A 91 -9.43 7.15 -6.47
CA ILE A 91 -8.24 7.58 -5.75
C ILE A 91 -7.02 6.91 -6.40
N VAL A 92 -6.03 7.70 -6.81
CA VAL A 92 -4.91 7.25 -7.63
C VAL A 92 -3.58 7.75 -7.07
N GLY A 93 -2.60 6.87 -7.01
CA GLY A 93 -1.23 7.24 -6.68
C GLY A 93 -0.21 6.39 -7.44
N TYR A 94 1.05 6.56 -7.11
CA TYR A 94 2.16 5.78 -7.64
C TYR A 94 2.73 4.88 -6.54
N ASN A 95 2.52 3.57 -6.62
CA ASN A 95 2.79 2.60 -5.54
C ASN A 95 1.88 2.77 -4.31
N SER A 96 0.80 3.51 -4.44
CA SER A 96 -0.05 3.94 -3.34
C SER A 96 -0.79 2.79 -2.65
N ILE A 97 -1.23 1.77 -3.39
CA ILE A 97 -1.95 0.60 -2.81
C ILE A 97 -1.08 -0.16 -1.81
N ALA A 98 0.24 -0.16 -2.01
CA ALA A 98 1.18 -0.86 -1.14
C ALA A 98 1.75 0.03 -0.02
N PHE A 99 1.71 1.34 -0.15
CA PHE A 99 2.36 2.29 0.76
C PHE A 99 1.39 3.36 1.30
N ASP A 100 0.97 4.31 0.49
CA ASP A 100 0.19 5.47 0.94
C ASP A 100 -1.19 5.10 1.49
N ASP A 101 -1.86 4.13 0.89
CA ASP A 101 -3.14 3.60 1.37
C ASP A 101 -3.02 3.06 2.81
N GLU A 102 -1.89 2.43 3.16
CA GLU A 102 -1.66 1.93 4.51
C GLU A 102 -1.44 3.09 5.51
N TYR A 103 -0.74 4.15 5.11
CA TYR A 103 -0.64 5.38 5.91
C TYR A 103 -2.02 6.02 6.11
N THR A 104 -2.82 6.12 5.05
CA THR A 104 -4.20 6.60 5.13
C THR A 104 -5.01 5.80 6.13
N ARG A 105 -5.00 4.46 6.02
CA ARG A 105 -5.77 3.56 6.90
C ARG A 105 -5.35 3.66 8.36
N HIS A 106 -4.05 3.60 8.64
CA HIS A 106 -3.54 3.71 10.00
C HIS A 106 -3.84 5.08 10.61
N THR A 107 -3.74 6.16 9.83
CA THR A 107 -4.04 7.51 10.31
C THR A 107 -5.54 7.70 10.55
N LEU A 108 -6.41 7.21 9.66
CA LEU A 108 -7.86 7.20 9.86
C LEU A 108 -8.24 6.43 11.15
N PHE A 109 -7.69 5.22 11.31
CA PHE A 109 -7.95 4.37 12.46
C PHE A 109 -7.55 5.05 13.78
N ARG A 110 -6.34 5.64 13.84
CA ARG A 110 -5.87 6.35 15.05
C ARG A 110 -6.69 7.59 15.39
N ASN A 111 -7.45 8.11 14.42
CA ASN A 111 -8.29 9.28 14.57
C ASN A 111 -9.80 8.96 14.55
N PHE A 112 -10.19 7.71 14.79
CA PHE A 112 -11.58 7.25 14.86
C PHE A 112 -12.41 7.51 13.60
N LEU A 113 -11.78 7.56 12.43
CA LEU A 113 -12.43 7.56 11.12
C LEU A 113 -12.41 6.14 10.53
N ASP A 114 -13.42 5.82 9.71
CA ASP A 114 -13.47 4.51 9.05
C ASP A 114 -12.28 4.35 8.09
N PRO A 115 -11.38 3.36 8.32
CA PRO A 115 -10.17 3.22 7.54
C PRO A 115 -10.38 2.67 6.13
N TYR A 116 -11.58 2.25 5.77
CA TYR A 116 -11.85 1.53 4.52
C TYR A 116 -12.90 2.16 3.62
N SER A 117 -13.89 2.89 4.17
CA SER A 117 -15.07 3.37 3.42
C SER A 117 -14.72 4.29 2.24
N TRP A 118 -13.69 5.10 2.37
CA TRP A 118 -13.28 6.11 1.40
C TRP A 118 -12.99 5.55 0.00
N HIS A 119 -12.56 4.30 -0.12
CA HIS A 119 -12.14 3.73 -1.41
C HIS A 119 -13.14 2.76 -2.05
N TRP A 120 -14.33 2.58 -1.48
CA TRP A 120 -15.34 1.67 -2.05
C TRP A 120 -16.79 2.16 -1.92
N GLN A 121 -17.11 3.02 -0.92
CA GLN A 121 -18.45 3.58 -0.80
C GLN A 121 -18.72 4.60 -1.92
N HIS A 122 -19.98 4.88 -2.17
CA HIS A 122 -20.46 5.90 -3.11
C HIS A 122 -19.90 5.79 -4.54
N GLY A 123 -19.57 4.59 -4.99
CA GLY A 123 -18.98 4.36 -6.32
C GLY A 123 -17.49 4.64 -6.41
N ASN A 124 -16.82 4.86 -5.29
CA ASN A 124 -15.40 5.12 -5.22
C ASN A 124 -14.59 3.86 -5.55
N SER A 125 -13.36 4.06 -5.93
CA SER A 125 -12.38 3.03 -6.24
C SER A 125 -10.97 3.56 -6.02
N ARG A 126 -9.97 2.69 -6.09
CA ARG A 126 -8.55 3.08 -6.07
C ARG A 126 -7.79 2.43 -7.20
N TRP A 127 -6.71 3.07 -7.62
CA TRP A 127 -5.91 2.65 -8.75
C TRP A 127 -4.44 3.01 -8.53
N ASP A 128 -3.52 2.21 -9.08
CA ASP A 128 -2.08 2.37 -8.85
C ASP A 128 -1.32 2.40 -10.17
N ILE A 129 -0.73 3.56 -10.48
CA ILE A 129 -0.07 3.79 -11.77
C ILE A 129 1.25 3.02 -11.90
N LEU A 130 1.92 2.66 -10.80
CA LEU A 130 3.10 1.79 -10.86
C LEU A 130 2.75 0.40 -11.41
N ASN A 131 1.61 -0.17 -10.99
CA ASN A 131 1.14 -1.44 -11.51
C ASN A 131 0.71 -1.33 -12.98
N VAL A 132 0.06 -0.23 -13.36
CA VAL A 132 -0.29 0.08 -14.76
C VAL A 132 0.96 0.23 -15.61
N ALA A 133 2.00 0.92 -15.12
CA ALA A 133 3.27 1.07 -15.84
C ALA A 133 3.96 -0.29 -16.06
N ARG A 134 4.01 -1.17 -15.04
CA ARG A 134 4.53 -2.55 -15.21
C ARG A 134 3.73 -3.35 -16.25
N PHE A 135 2.41 -3.25 -16.19
CA PHE A 135 1.52 -3.92 -17.14
C PHE A 135 1.69 -3.37 -18.55
N CYS A 136 1.85 -2.04 -18.70
CA CYS A 136 2.17 -1.39 -19.96
C CYS A 136 3.53 -1.84 -20.52
N TYR A 137 4.57 -1.88 -19.69
CA TYR A 137 5.88 -2.41 -20.05
C TYR A 137 5.79 -3.87 -20.55
N ALA A 138 5.03 -4.70 -19.85
CA ALA A 138 4.88 -6.11 -20.22
C ALA A 138 4.21 -6.26 -21.60
N HIS A 139 3.11 -5.57 -21.84
CA HIS A 139 2.21 -5.83 -22.98
C HIS A 139 2.27 -4.78 -24.10
N LYS A 140 2.77 -3.59 -23.85
CA LYS A 140 2.80 -2.41 -24.73
C LYS A 140 4.12 -1.65 -24.62
N GLU A 141 5.25 -2.36 -24.55
CA GLU A 141 6.56 -1.74 -24.37
C GLU A 141 6.86 -0.75 -25.49
N GLU A 142 6.62 -1.13 -26.74
CA GLU A 142 6.80 -0.27 -27.88
C GLU A 142 5.62 0.68 -28.06
N GLY A 143 5.92 1.93 -28.43
CA GLY A 143 4.90 2.95 -28.74
C GLY A 143 4.08 3.40 -27.52
N SER A 144 4.62 3.26 -26.32
CA SER A 144 4.00 3.76 -25.09
C SER A 144 4.90 4.77 -24.38
N LEU A 145 5.52 4.38 -23.26
CA LEU A 145 6.50 5.18 -22.53
C LEU A 145 7.92 4.93 -23.02
N THR A 146 8.81 5.89 -22.80
CA THR A 146 10.26 5.69 -22.89
C THR A 146 10.72 5.02 -21.60
N TRP A 147 11.23 3.80 -21.73
CA TRP A 147 11.61 2.96 -20.59
C TRP A 147 13.08 3.12 -20.21
N VAL A 148 13.33 3.34 -18.94
CA VAL A 148 14.68 3.40 -18.38
C VAL A 148 15.14 2.01 -17.94
N ARG A 149 16.41 1.68 -18.19
CA ARG A 149 17.04 0.43 -17.77
C ARG A 149 18.35 0.71 -17.05
N ASN A 150 18.65 -0.11 -16.07
CA ASN A 150 19.95 -0.04 -15.39
C ASN A 150 21.06 -0.74 -16.21
N ASN A 151 22.30 -0.72 -15.70
CA ASN A 151 23.47 -1.32 -16.33
C ASN A 151 23.36 -2.85 -16.53
N GLN A 152 22.40 -3.51 -15.86
CA GLN A 152 22.11 -4.94 -16.01
C GLN A 152 20.91 -5.17 -16.94
N ASN A 153 20.52 -4.16 -17.72
CA ASN A 153 19.36 -4.17 -18.62
C ASN A 153 18.01 -4.43 -17.91
N ARG A 154 17.92 -4.15 -16.61
CA ARG A 154 16.67 -4.28 -15.84
C ARG A 154 15.87 -2.99 -15.95
N PRO A 155 14.54 -3.04 -16.20
CA PRO A 155 13.71 -1.85 -16.23
C PRO A 155 13.62 -1.19 -14.86
N ILE A 156 13.63 0.14 -14.85
CA ILE A 156 13.51 0.98 -13.67
C ILE A 156 12.11 1.62 -13.71
N PHE A 157 11.33 1.41 -12.65
CA PHE A 157 9.98 1.97 -12.50
C PHE A 157 9.91 3.06 -11.44
N LYS A 158 11.05 3.64 -11.01
CA LYS A 158 11.01 4.83 -10.15
C LYS A 158 10.37 5.97 -10.91
N LEU A 159 9.47 6.71 -10.23
CA LEU A 159 8.73 7.80 -10.83
C LEU A 159 9.64 8.86 -11.45
N ASP A 160 10.68 9.27 -10.73
CA ASP A 160 11.68 10.26 -11.19
C ASP A 160 12.33 9.85 -12.52
N ASN A 161 12.74 8.58 -12.61
CA ASN A 161 13.39 8.06 -13.81
C ASN A 161 12.43 8.03 -15.00
N LEU A 162 11.19 7.58 -14.78
CA LEU A 162 10.19 7.53 -15.84
C LEU A 162 9.74 8.93 -16.26
N ALA A 163 9.52 9.84 -15.31
CA ALA A 163 9.15 11.21 -15.59
C ALA A 163 10.21 11.91 -16.44
N THR A 164 11.48 11.85 -16.03
CA THR A 164 12.60 12.44 -16.75
C THR A 164 12.73 11.89 -18.18
N ALA A 165 12.68 10.55 -18.33
CA ALA A 165 12.81 9.89 -19.64
C ALA A 165 11.67 10.21 -20.60
N ASN A 166 10.51 10.57 -20.05
CA ASN A 166 9.32 10.93 -20.85
C ASN A 166 9.06 12.44 -20.92
N HIS A 167 10.05 13.28 -20.59
CA HIS A 167 9.99 14.74 -20.64
C HIS A 167 8.85 15.33 -19.83
N ILE A 168 8.48 14.69 -18.74
CA ILE A 168 7.51 15.21 -17.76
C ILE A 168 8.30 16.12 -16.81
N GLU A 169 7.82 17.34 -16.60
CA GLU A 169 8.43 18.27 -15.66
C GLU A 169 8.36 17.72 -14.24
N HIS A 170 9.52 17.46 -13.64
CA HIS A 170 9.69 16.91 -12.30
C HIS A 170 10.92 17.55 -11.65
N SER A 171 10.85 18.86 -11.41
CA SER A 171 11.99 19.67 -11.00
C SER A 171 12.39 19.48 -9.54
N ASN A 172 11.48 19.00 -8.69
CA ASN A 172 11.68 18.76 -7.25
C ASN A 172 11.25 17.35 -6.90
N ALA A 173 12.08 16.35 -7.17
CA ALA A 173 11.87 14.99 -6.68
C ALA A 173 11.71 15.01 -5.14
N HIS A 174 10.76 14.21 -4.64
CA HIS A 174 10.37 14.20 -3.22
C HIS A 174 9.69 15.49 -2.71
N ASP A 175 9.01 16.19 -3.58
CA ASP A 175 7.92 17.11 -3.27
C ASP A 175 6.63 16.42 -3.67
N ALA A 176 5.76 16.11 -2.72
CA ALA A 176 4.54 15.34 -2.98
C ALA A 176 3.71 15.92 -4.15
N MET A 177 3.67 17.24 -4.33
CA MET A 177 2.93 17.86 -5.44
C MET A 177 3.60 17.59 -6.80
N ALA A 178 4.93 17.60 -6.86
CA ALA A 178 5.68 17.25 -8.08
C ALA A 178 5.46 15.77 -8.44
N ASP A 179 5.44 14.87 -7.45
CA ASP A 179 5.21 13.44 -7.64
C ASP A 179 3.78 13.16 -8.12
N VAL A 180 2.77 13.87 -7.59
CA VAL A 180 1.39 13.82 -8.11
C VAL A 180 1.32 14.26 -9.57
N ARG A 181 1.95 15.39 -9.95
CA ARG A 181 1.97 15.87 -11.34
C ARG A 181 2.69 14.89 -12.27
N ALA A 182 3.79 14.32 -11.84
CA ALA A 182 4.53 13.31 -12.60
C ALA A 182 3.67 12.05 -12.82
N THR A 183 2.93 11.61 -11.81
CA THR A 183 2.01 10.46 -11.90
C THR A 183 0.89 10.71 -12.92
N ILE A 184 0.29 11.92 -12.92
CA ILE A 184 -0.70 12.33 -13.94
C ILE A 184 -0.05 12.34 -15.33
N GLY A 185 1.18 12.82 -15.44
CA GLY A 185 1.94 12.86 -16.70
C GLY A 185 2.15 11.47 -17.30
N ILE A 186 2.59 10.50 -16.48
CA ILE A 186 2.75 9.08 -16.89
C ILE A 186 1.41 8.51 -17.37
N ALA A 187 0.35 8.70 -16.59
CA ALA A 187 -1.00 8.23 -16.94
C ALA A 187 -1.50 8.86 -18.24
N SER A 188 -1.25 10.15 -18.45
CA SER A 188 -1.60 10.90 -19.64
C SER A 188 -0.93 10.35 -20.90
N ILE A 189 0.35 10.04 -20.83
CA ILE A 189 1.10 9.44 -21.95
C ILE A 189 0.51 8.06 -22.29
N ILE A 190 0.30 7.20 -21.29
CA ILE A 190 -0.31 5.87 -21.53
C ILE A 190 -1.70 6.00 -22.13
N LYS A 191 -2.53 6.90 -21.60
CA LYS A 191 -3.88 7.15 -22.12
C LYS A 191 -3.86 7.62 -23.57
N LYS A 192 -2.96 8.53 -23.92
CA LYS A 192 -2.82 9.09 -25.28
C LYS A 192 -2.29 8.06 -26.27
N THR A 193 -1.27 7.30 -25.89
CA THR A 193 -0.57 6.38 -26.79
C THR A 193 -1.26 5.02 -26.89
N GLN A 194 -1.88 4.56 -25.82
CA GLN A 194 -2.50 3.23 -25.69
C GLN A 194 -3.92 3.32 -25.07
N PRO A 195 -4.88 4.03 -25.69
CA PRO A 195 -6.18 4.34 -25.07
C PRO A 195 -6.99 3.09 -24.65
N LYS A 196 -7.08 2.09 -25.51
CA LYS A 196 -7.79 0.83 -25.20
C LYS A 196 -7.14 0.05 -24.07
N PHE A 197 -5.81 0.07 -24.01
CA PHE A 197 -5.07 -0.54 -22.90
C PHE A 197 -5.35 0.20 -21.59
N PHE A 198 -5.32 1.53 -21.61
CA PHE A 198 -5.63 2.37 -20.45
C PHE A 198 -7.03 2.10 -19.89
N GLU A 199 -8.04 2.06 -20.77
CA GLU A 199 -9.43 1.77 -20.40
C GLU A 199 -9.56 0.38 -19.79
N TYR A 200 -8.89 -0.63 -20.36
CA TYR A 200 -8.88 -1.98 -19.81
C TYR A 200 -8.21 -2.03 -18.44
N ALA A 201 -7.00 -1.47 -18.29
CA ALA A 201 -6.30 -1.40 -17.02
C ALA A 201 -7.12 -0.64 -15.95
N LEU A 202 -7.78 0.44 -16.35
CA LEU A 202 -8.67 1.21 -15.47
C LEU A 202 -9.90 0.41 -15.05
N SER A 203 -10.46 -0.45 -15.91
CA SER A 203 -11.60 -1.30 -15.56
C SER A 203 -11.29 -2.28 -14.44
N LEU A 204 -10.05 -2.77 -14.35
CA LEU A 204 -9.57 -3.71 -13.33
C LEU A 204 -9.50 -3.13 -11.90
N ARG A 205 -9.73 -1.81 -11.72
CA ARG A 205 -9.92 -1.23 -10.39
C ARG A 205 -11.24 -1.65 -9.73
N ASN A 206 -12.19 -2.11 -10.54
CA ASN A 206 -13.52 -2.52 -10.07
C ASN A 206 -13.51 -3.99 -9.66
N LYS A 207 -13.66 -4.25 -8.35
CA LYS A 207 -13.70 -5.61 -7.80
C LYS A 207 -14.68 -6.52 -8.54
N LYS A 208 -15.88 -6.03 -8.87
CA LYS A 208 -16.92 -6.84 -9.56
C LYS A 208 -16.51 -7.21 -10.99
N GLU A 209 -15.81 -6.33 -11.69
CA GLU A 209 -15.29 -6.65 -13.03
C GLU A 209 -14.16 -7.70 -12.95
N VAL A 210 -13.26 -7.58 -11.97
CA VAL A 210 -12.23 -8.59 -11.72
C VAL A 210 -12.86 -9.95 -11.39
N GLU A 211 -13.85 -9.99 -10.51
CA GLU A 211 -14.58 -11.22 -10.14
C GLU A 211 -15.23 -11.92 -11.36
N LYS A 212 -15.79 -11.15 -12.31
CA LYS A 212 -16.37 -11.71 -13.54
C LYS A 212 -15.32 -12.31 -14.48
N LEU A 213 -14.12 -11.70 -14.51
CA LEU A 213 -13.04 -12.10 -15.40
C LEU A 213 -12.25 -13.30 -14.87
N VAL A 214 -12.13 -13.45 -13.55
CA VAL A 214 -11.39 -14.54 -12.93
C VAL A 214 -12.23 -15.80 -12.89
N LYS A 215 -11.84 -16.77 -13.73
CA LYS A 215 -12.46 -18.10 -13.76
C LYS A 215 -11.49 -19.15 -13.23
N LEU A 216 -11.98 -20.04 -12.35
CA LEU A 216 -11.17 -21.14 -11.83
C LEU A 216 -10.79 -22.10 -12.98
N PHE A 217 -9.55 -22.55 -12.98
CA PHE A 217 -8.99 -23.50 -13.94
C PHE A 217 -8.91 -23.01 -15.39
N TYR A 218 -8.96 -21.70 -15.60
CA TYR A 218 -8.71 -21.07 -16.90
C TYR A 218 -7.39 -20.28 -16.87
N PRO A 219 -6.62 -20.31 -17.97
CA PRO A 219 -5.34 -19.62 -18.02
C PRO A 219 -5.52 -18.12 -18.14
N MET A 220 -4.65 -17.36 -17.48
CA MET A 220 -4.54 -15.90 -17.59
C MET A 220 -3.09 -15.45 -17.50
N LEU A 221 -2.76 -14.35 -18.16
CA LEU A 221 -1.48 -13.65 -17.98
C LEU A 221 -1.60 -12.67 -16.81
N LEU A 222 -0.92 -12.96 -15.72
CA LEU A 222 -0.88 -12.09 -14.55
C LEU A 222 0.44 -11.33 -14.51
N THR A 223 0.37 -10.00 -14.40
CA THR A 223 1.54 -9.13 -14.22
C THR A 223 1.66 -8.69 -12.78
N SER A 224 2.78 -8.99 -12.14
CA SER A 224 3.06 -8.64 -10.74
C SER A 224 4.57 -8.43 -10.54
N SER A 225 4.92 -7.50 -9.65
CA SER A 225 6.33 -7.27 -9.26
C SER A 225 7.03 -8.52 -8.74
N GLY A 226 6.29 -9.45 -8.13
CA GLY A 226 6.82 -10.70 -7.56
C GLY A 226 7.37 -11.68 -8.59
N PHE A 227 6.98 -11.57 -9.86
CA PHE A 227 7.44 -12.50 -10.91
C PHE A 227 8.80 -12.14 -11.54
N GLY A 228 9.34 -10.97 -11.19
CA GLY A 228 10.67 -10.55 -11.61
C GLY A 228 10.76 -10.07 -13.07
N TYR A 229 11.88 -9.43 -13.38
CA TYR A 229 12.06 -8.73 -14.66
C TYR A 229 12.37 -9.64 -15.85
N LYS A 230 12.89 -10.85 -15.62
CA LYS A 230 13.27 -11.78 -16.71
C LYS A 230 12.10 -12.19 -17.57
N SER A 231 10.93 -12.35 -16.98
CA SER A 231 9.67 -12.64 -17.67
C SER A 231 8.80 -11.38 -17.86
N SER A 232 9.42 -10.20 -17.87
CA SER A 232 8.72 -8.93 -17.93
C SER A 232 7.60 -8.80 -16.89
N PHE A 233 7.84 -9.34 -15.68
CA PHE A 233 6.91 -9.34 -14.54
C PHE A 233 5.59 -10.11 -14.80
N THR A 234 5.53 -10.97 -15.82
CA THR A 234 4.30 -11.66 -16.21
C THR A 234 4.49 -13.18 -16.17
N ARG A 235 3.45 -13.89 -15.74
CA ARG A 235 3.34 -15.34 -15.75
C ARG A 235 2.03 -15.77 -16.37
N LEU A 236 2.04 -16.95 -17.01
CA LEU A 236 0.82 -17.68 -17.35
C LEU A 236 0.40 -18.45 -16.10
N VAL A 237 -0.74 -18.06 -15.54
CA VAL A 237 -1.26 -18.63 -14.28
C VAL A 237 -2.67 -19.16 -14.48
N THR A 238 -3.13 -20.03 -13.56
CA THR A 238 -4.53 -20.38 -13.42
C THR A 238 -5.00 -20.19 -11.99
N ALA A 239 -6.23 -19.73 -11.80
CA ALA A 239 -6.85 -19.67 -10.47
C ALA A 239 -7.30 -21.08 -10.06
N ILE A 240 -6.80 -21.57 -8.92
CA ILE A 240 -7.11 -22.90 -8.40
C ILE A 240 -8.36 -22.88 -7.53
N CYS A 241 -8.44 -21.91 -6.62
CA CYS A 241 -9.56 -21.76 -5.67
C CYS A 241 -9.71 -20.32 -5.23
N TYR A 242 -10.88 -20.02 -4.66
CA TYR A 242 -11.03 -18.81 -3.86
C TYR A 242 -10.39 -19.03 -2.48
N HIS A 243 -9.91 -17.94 -1.87
CA HIS A 243 -9.28 -18.02 -0.56
C HIS A 243 -10.30 -18.49 0.50
N PRO A 244 -9.93 -19.40 1.43
CA PRO A 244 -10.88 -19.97 2.38
C PRO A 244 -11.47 -18.95 3.36
N ASP A 245 -10.70 -17.92 3.74
CA ASP A 245 -11.11 -16.94 4.76
C ASP A 245 -11.45 -15.55 4.18
N TYR A 246 -11.11 -15.27 2.93
CA TYR A 246 -11.29 -13.96 2.29
C TYR A 246 -12.01 -14.07 0.95
N SER A 247 -13.20 -13.49 0.86
CA SER A 247 -14.03 -13.53 -0.36
C SER A 247 -13.56 -12.61 -1.50
N ASP A 248 -12.53 -11.81 -1.25
CA ASP A 248 -12.03 -10.79 -2.17
C ASP A 248 -10.79 -11.22 -2.95
N ARG A 249 -10.47 -12.54 -2.97
CA ARG A 249 -9.26 -13.03 -3.64
C ARG A 249 -9.33 -14.50 -4.07
N ALA A 250 -8.56 -14.82 -5.09
CA ALA A 250 -8.31 -16.17 -5.53
C ALA A 250 -6.84 -16.55 -5.36
N ILE A 251 -6.56 -17.84 -5.24
CA ILE A 251 -5.21 -18.38 -5.23
C ILE A 251 -4.88 -18.84 -6.64
N VAL A 252 -3.79 -18.31 -7.19
CA VAL A 252 -3.31 -18.60 -8.54
C VAL A 252 -2.00 -19.37 -8.51
N PHE A 253 -1.83 -20.28 -9.46
CA PHE A 253 -0.64 -21.11 -9.64
C PHE A 253 0.06 -20.77 -10.94
N ASN A 254 1.39 -20.68 -10.94
CA ASN A 254 2.20 -20.48 -12.14
C ASN A 254 2.28 -21.79 -12.95
N LEU A 255 1.73 -21.77 -14.16
CA LEU A 255 1.66 -22.95 -15.03
C LEU A 255 3.02 -23.40 -15.59
N ASN A 256 4.07 -22.58 -15.48
CA ASN A 256 5.43 -23.02 -15.81
C ASN A 256 6.04 -23.96 -14.75
N GLN A 257 5.43 -24.08 -13.57
CA GLN A 257 5.86 -25.01 -12.52
C GLN A 257 5.09 -26.32 -12.62
N ASP A 258 5.73 -27.42 -12.23
CA ASP A 258 5.12 -28.73 -12.18
C ASP A 258 4.03 -28.79 -11.09
N PRO A 259 2.76 -29.05 -11.44
CA PRO A 259 1.68 -29.10 -10.47
C PRO A 259 1.63 -30.42 -9.66
N GLU A 260 2.37 -31.47 -10.03
CA GLU A 260 2.43 -32.74 -9.30
C GLU A 260 2.88 -32.51 -7.85
N ILE A 261 3.77 -31.53 -7.65
CA ILE A 261 4.25 -31.09 -6.33
C ILE A 261 3.10 -30.73 -5.37
N LEU A 262 1.97 -30.24 -5.87
CA LEU A 262 0.79 -29.92 -5.07
C LEU A 262 0.11 -31.18 -4.49
N LEU A 263 0.34 -32.35 -5.07
CA LEU A 263 -0.21 -33.62 -4.57
C LEU A 263 0.83 -34.43 -3.78
N GLU A 264 2.10 -34.35 -4.18
CA GLU A 264 3.19 -35.15 -3.62
C GLU A 264 3.62 -34.67 -2.22
N LEU A 265 3.81 -33.35 -2.04
CA LEU A 265 4.26 -32.77 -0.78
C LEU A 265 3.15 -32.71 0.26
N ASP A 266 3.49 -32.76 1.52
CA ASP A 266 2.55 -32.52 2.62
C ASP A 266 2.24 -31.02 2.79
N GLU A 267 1.30 -30.69 3.68
CA GLU A 267 0.85 -29.31 3.88
C GLU A 267 1.93 -28.41 4.48
N GLU A 268 2.78 -28.91 5.34
CA GLU A 268 3.85 -28.11 5.99
C GLU A 268 4.97 -27.82 4.98
N GLU A 269 5.31 -28.78 4.14
CA GLU A 269 6.26 -28.59 3.05
C GLU A 269 5.75 -27.57 2.04
N LEU A 270 4.47 -27.65 1.63
CA LEU A 270 3.85 -26.68 0.74
C LEU A 270 3.79 -25.29 1.34
N LYS A 271 3.43 -25.15 2.63
CA LYS A 271 3.48 -23.87 3.36
C LYS A 271 4.87 -23.27 3.35
N LYS A 272 5.88 -24.09 3.65
CA LYS A 272 7.29 -23.67 3.64
C LYS A 272 7.72 -23.14 2.26
N LEU A 273 7.42 -23.86 1.18
CA LEU A 273 7.78 -23.45 -0.18
C LEU A 273 6.98 -22.24 -0.66
N THR A 274 5.73 -22.09 -0.22
CA THR A 274 4.84 -20.98 -0.62
C THR A 274 5.14 -19.68 0.14
N PHE A 275 5.29 -19.74 1.46
CA PHE A 275 5.33 -18.53 2.30
C PHE A 275 6.73 -18.07 2.69
N THR A 276 7.76 -18.94 2.58
CA THR A 276 9.14 -18.53 2.84
C THR A 276 9.67 -17.66 1.69
N ARG A 277 10.40 -16.59 2.03
CA ARG A 277 11.06 -15.76 1.01
C ARG A 277 12.10 -16.58 0.27
N LYS A 278 12.24 -16.36 -1.04
CA LYS A 278 13.19 -17.10 -1.89
C LYS A 278 14.63 -17.08 -1.35
N ALA A 279 15.05 -15.96 -0.75
CA ALA A 279 16.38 -15.81 -0.17
C ALA A 279 16.60 -16.66 1.10
N ASP A 280 15.51 -17.03 1.80
CA ASP A 280 15.55 -17.77 3.07
C ASP A 280 15.28 -19.28 2.87
N LEU A 281 14.99 -19.70 1.62
CA LEU A 281 14.85 -21.11 1.28
C LEU A 281 16.22 -21.80 1.25
N PRO A 282 16.32 -23.09 1.69
CA PRO A 282 17.51 -23.88 1.54
C PRO A 282 17.97 -23.97 0.07
N LYS A 283 19.29 -24.03 -0.13
CA LYS A 283 19.87 -24.20 -1.48
C LYS A 283 19.31 -25.46 -2.16
N GLY A 284 18.84 -25.28 -3.40
CA GLY A 284 18.29 -26.37 -4.22
C GLY A 284 16.78 -26.52 -4.13
N LEU A 285 16.09 -25.79 -3.22
CA LEU A 285 14.64 -25.71 -3.21
C LEU A 285 14.16 -24.49 -4.00
N GLU A 286 13.17 -24.69 -4.84
CA GLU A 286 12.51 -23.62 -5.58
C GLU A 286 11.26 -23.15 -4.82
N LYS A 287 11.03 -21.84 -4.86
CA LYS A 287 9.82 -21.25 -4.30
C LYS A 287 8.60 -21.70 -5.12
N LEU A 288 7.58 -22.19 -4.44
CA LEU A 288 6.30 -22.47 -5.08
C LEU A 288 5.56 -21.16 -5.36
N GLU A 289 5.27 -20.90 -6.63
CA GLU A 289 4.57 -19.68 -7.05
C GLU A 289 3.04 -19.87 -6.98
N LEU A 290 2.55 -20.14 -5.75
CA LEU A 290 1.15 -19.95 -5.36
C LEU A 290 1.02 -18.52 -4.83
N ASN A 291 0.15 -17.70 -5.46
CA ASN A 291 0.02 -16.30 -5.13
C ASN A 291 -1.45 -15.91 -4.95
N GLU A 292 -1.70 -14.88 -4.16
CA GLU A 292 -3.03 -14.29 -4.04
C GLU A 292 -3.26 -13.27 -5.17
N LEU A 293 -4.34 -13.43 -5.91
CA LEU A 293 -4.91 -12.43 -6.79
C LEU A 293 -6.01 -11.69 -6.02
N VAL A 294 -5.70 -10.51 -5.50
CA VAL A 294 -6.60 -9.73 -4.65
C VAL A 294 -7.44 -8.79 -5.52
N PHE A 295 -8.76 -9.00 -5.57
CA PHE A 295 -9.67 -8.37 -6.51
C PHE A 295 -9.84 -6.85 -6.30
N ASN A 296 -9.71 -6.39 -5.07
CA ASN A 296 -9.86 -4.98 -4.71
C ASN A 296 -8.52 -4.21 -4.67
N LYS A 297 -7.42 -4.82 -5.15
CA LYS A 297 -6.08 -4.20 -5.27
C LYS A 297 -5.69 -3.89 -6.72
N SER A 298 -6.68 -3.72 -7.59
CA SER A 298 -6.47 -3.39 -9.01
C SER A 298 -5.43 -4.32 -9.68
N PRO A 299 -5.64 -5.65 -9.67
CA PRO A 299 -4.68 -6.60 -10.22
C PRO A 299 -4.57 -6.44 -11.74
N MET A 300 -3.37 -6.55 -12.28
CA MET A 300 -3.10 -6.37 -13.70
C MET A 300 -2.96 -7.74 -14.39
N PHE A 301 -3.98 -8.15 -15.13
CA PHE A 301 -3.99 -9.45 -15.83
C PHE A 301 -4.76 -9.37 -17.13
N VAL A 302 -4.51 -10.34 -18.01
CA VAL A 302 -5.25 -10.57 -19.25
C VAL A 302 -5.79 -12.00 -19.25
N CYS A 303 -7.10 -12.16 -19.44
CA CYS A 303 -7.73 -13.45 -19.66
C CYS A 303 -8.21 -13.58 -21.11
N SER A 304 -8.34 -14.81 -21.60
CA SER A 304 -8.97 -15.04 -22.90
C SER A 304 -10.47 -14.78 -22.82
N PRO A 305 -11.07 -14.08 -23.79
CA PRO A 305 -12.51 -13.93 -23.85
C PRO A 305 -13.24 -15.25 -24.16
N ASN A 306 -12.57 -16.21 -24.79
CA ASN A 306 -13.12 -17.51 -25.18
C ASN A 306 -12.30 -18.66 -24.58
N GLU A 307 -12.98 -19.63 -24.01
CA GLU A 307 -12.41 -20.78 -23.29
C GLU A 307 -11.46 -21.64 -24.14
N ASP A 308 -11.70 -21.74 -25.47
CA ASP A 308 -10.97 -22.60 -26.37
C ASP A 308 -9.76 -21.99 -27.09
N SER A 309 -9.42 -20.71 -26.83
CA SER A 309 -8.41 -20.02 -27.63
C SER A 309 -7.51 -19.04 -26.88
N PHE A 310 -6.85 -19.50 -25.81
CA PHE A 310 -5.76 -18.72 -25.23
C PHE A 310 -4.53 -18.79 -26.16
N LYS A 311 -4.52 -17.94 -27.19
CA LYS A 311 -3.42 -17.88 -28.15
C LYS A 311 -2.54 -16.67 -27.83
N LEU A 312 -1.27 -16.93 -27.56
CA LEU A 312 -0.23 -15.93 -27.42
C LEU A 312 0.59 -15.83 -28.71
N SER A 313 1.03 -14.63 -29.05
CA SER A 313 2.00 -14.46 -30.14
C SER A 313 3.35 -15.07 -29.72
N PRO A 314 4.16 -15.58 -30.67
CA PRO A 314 5.51 -16.08 -30.39
C PRO A 314 6.36 -15.07 -29.62
N THR A 315 6.26 -13.79 -29.94
CA THR A 315 6.96 -12.69 -29.25
C THR A 315 6.60 -12.59 -27.76
N LEU A 316 5.33 -12.76 -27.39
CA LEU A 316 4.90 -12.74 -25.98
C LEU A 316 5.30 -14.01 -25.24
N ILE A 317 5.27 -15.17 -25.91
CA ILE A 317 5.74 -16.45 -25.35
C ILE A 317 7.22 -16.33 -24.95
N GLU A 318 8.06 -15.84 -25.87
CA GLU A 318 9.48 -15.64 -25.62
C GLU A 318 9.71 -14.59 -24.53
N LYS A 319 9.04 -13.41 -24.63
CA LYS A 319 9.17 -12.30 -23.68
C LYS A 319 8.83 -12.72 -22.26
N PHE A 320 7.79 -13.51 -22.06
CA PHE A 320 7.33 -13.97 -20.76
C PHE A 320 7.97 -15.29 -20.31
N GLN A 321 8.82 -15.87 -21.15
CA GLN A 321 9.47 -17.16 -20.89
C GLN A 321 8.45 -18.29 -20.58
N ILE A 322 7.42 -18.40 -21.42
CA ILE A 322 6.34 -19.38 -21.25
C ILE A 322 6.66 -20.65 -22.06
N ASP A 323 6.70 -21.79 -21.41
CA ASP A 323 6.61 -23.10 -22.07
C ASP A 323 5.13 -23.42 -22.33
N MET A 324 4.63 -23.06 -23.51
CA MET A 324 3.22 -23.23 -23.83
C MET A 324 2.76 -24.70 -23.78
N GLU A 325 3.60 -25.65 -24.25
CA GLU A 325 3.25 -27.08 -24.25
C GLU A 325 3.21 -27.61 -22.82
N GLY A 326 4.24 -27.32 -22.02
CA GLY A 326 4.29 -27.67 -20.61
C GLY A 326 3.15 -27.05 -19.81
N CYS A 327 2.88 -25.74 -20.02
CA CYS A 327 1.78 -25.04 -19.36
C CYS A 327 0.41 -25.66 -19.65
N LEU A 328 0.13 -26.09 -20.89
CA LEU A 328 -1.14 -26.71 -21.23
C LEU A 328 -1.27 -28.10 -20.60
N LYS A 329 -0.21 -28.91 -20.58
CA LYS A 329 -0.17 -30.21 -19.87
C LYS A 329 -0.41 -30.00 -18.35
N ASN A 330 0.24 -29.00 -17.76
CA ASN A 330 0.10 -28.68 -16.35
C ASN A 330 -1.33 -28.23 -16.04
N LEU A 331 -1.94 -27.43 -16.90
CA LEU A 331 -3.34 -27.02 -16.76
C LEU A 331 -4.29 -28.22 -16.80
N GLU A 332 -4.11 -29.13 -17.75
CA GLU A 332 -4.90 -30.37 -17.87
C GLU A 332 -4.76 -31.26 -16.62
N PHE A 333 -3.54 -31.40 -16.10
CA PHE A 333 -3.29 -32.10 -14.84
C PHE A 333 -4.05 -31.49 -13.68
N ILE A 334 -4.00 -30.13 -13.55
CA ILE A 334 -4.72 -29.40 -12.50
C ILE A 334 -6.24 -29.59 -12.65
N GLN A 335 -6.78 -29.50 -13.85
CA GLN A 335 -8.21 -29.70 -14.14
C GLN A 335 -8.67 -31.11 -13.78
N THR A 336 -7.87 -32.11 -14.12
CA THR A 336 -8.14 -33.53 -13.82
C THR A 336 -8.14 -33.78 -12.30
N ASN A 337 -7.22 -33.17 -11.57
CA ASN A 337 -7.05 -33.38 -10.15
C ASN A 337 -7.68 -32.25 -9.29
N ARG A 338 -8.56 -31.43 -9.89
CA ARG A 338 -9.06 -30.18 -9.33
C ARG A 338 -9.51 -30.25 -7.88
N LEU A 339 -10.30 -31.26 -7.50
CA LEU A 339 -10.85 -31.35 -6.15
C LEU A 339 -9.76 -31.56 -5.08
N LYS A 340 -8.82 -32.45 -5.34
CA LYS A 340 -7.71 -32.74 -4.42
C LYS A 340 -6.79 -31.53 -4.26
N ILE A 341 -6.44 -30.88 -5.39
CA ILE A 341 -5.58 -29.71 -5.41
C ILE A 341 -6.26 -28.53 -4.70
N GLN A 342 -7.55 -28.28 -4.96
CA GLN A 342 -8.30 -27.23 -4.26
C GLN A 342 -8.31 -27.42 -2.75
N GLN A 343 -8.66 -28.62 -2.29
CA GLN A 343 -8.70 -28.94 -0.86
C GLN A 343 -7.34 -28.67 -0.19
N LYS A 344 -6.27 -29.13 -0.82
CA LYS A 344 -4.92 -28.99 -0.28
C LYS A 344 -4.44 -27.53 -0.29
N VAL A 345 -4.69 -26.79 -1.38
CA VAL A 345 -4.35 -25.36 -1.47
C VAL A 345 -5.16 -24.54 -0.47
N GLN A 346 -6.46 -24.82 -0.32
CA GLN A 346 -7.28 -24.13 0.70
C GLN A 346 -6.79 -24.42 2.10
N SER A 347 -6.37 -25.63 2.42
CA SER A 347 -5.85 -26.01 3.73
C SER A 347 -4.58 -25.21 4.08
N ILE A 348 -3.63 -25.07 3.17
CA ILE A 348 -2.39 -24.31 3.44
C ILE A 348 -2.62 -22.79 3.57
N TYR A 349 -3.68 -22.25 2.97
CA TYR A 349 -4.04 -20.82 3.06
C TYR A 349 -4.99 -20.51 4.22
N LYS A 350 -5.57 -21.51 4.86
CA LYS A 350 -6.44 -21.32 6.02
C LYS A 350 -5.67 -20.67 7.16
N GLN A 351 -6.16 -19.52 7.60
CA GLN A 351 -5.53 -18.78 8.70
C GLN A 351 -5.71 -19.50 10.04
N PRO A 352 -4.75 -19.39 10.97
CA PRO A 352 -4.96 -19.83 12.34
C PRO A 352 -6.21 -19.18 12.94
N SER A 353 -6.93 -19.93 13.77
CA SER A 353 -8.13 -19.44 14.48
C SER A 353 -7.80 -18.25 15.41
N GLU A 354 -6.61 -18.24 15.97
CA GLU A 354 -6.13 -17.17 16.83
C GLU A 354 -5.16 -16.26 16.06
N ARG A 355 -5.55 -15.00 15.88
CA ARG A 355 -4.67 -13.97 15.33
C ARG A 355 -3.80 -13.39 16.45
N LYS A 356 -2.52 -13.19 16.15
CA LYS A 356 -1.63 -12.49 17.06
C LYS A 356 -2.12 -11.05 17.22
N GLN A 357 -2.47 -10.69 18.46
CA GLN A 357 -2.89 -9.33 18.79
C GLN A 357 -1.69 -8.39 18.84
N SER A 358 -1.89 -7.15 18.39
CA SER A 358 -0.89 -6.11 18.53
C SER A 358 -0.73 -5.68 19.98
N SER A 359 0.51 -5.51 20.43
CA SER A 359 0.80 -5.04 21.79
C SER A 359 0.54 -3.54 21.97
N ASP A 360 0.71 -2.77 20.91
CA ASP A 360 0.40 -1.34 20.87
C ASP A 360 -0.95 -1.10 20.17
N VAL A 361 -1.83 -0.33 20.80
CA VAL A 361 -3.19 -0.11 20.30
C VAL A 361 -3.24 0.67 18.99
N ASP A 362 -2.30 1.55 18.73
CA ASP A 362 -2.22 2.29 17.45
C ASP A 362 -1.92 1.36 16.26
N GLN A 363 -1.38 0.17 16.53
CA GLN A 363 -1.06 -0.85 15.52
C GLN A 363 -2.17 -1.89 15.34
N SER A 364 -3.26 -1.80 16.09
CA SER A 364 -4.32 -2.83 16.16
C SER A 364 -5.37 -2.74 15.05
N LEU A 365 -5.14 -1.95 14.01
CA LEU A 365 -6.03 -1.78 12.84
C LEU A 365 -6.55 -3.11 12.27
N TYR A 366 -5.71 -4.15 12.22
CA TYR A 366 -6.03 -5.45 11.62
C TYR A 366 -6.30 -6.56 12.64
N ASP A 367 -6.40 -6.23 13.93
CA ASP A 367 -6.60 -7.22 15.00
C ASP A 367 -8.03 -7.75 15.09
N GLY A 368 -9.01 -7.02 14.53
CA GLY A 368 -10.43 -7.41 14.57
C GLY A 368 -11.34 -6.39 13.89
N PHE A 369 -12.63 -6.64 14.00
CA PHE A 369 -13.65 -5.73 13.50
C PHE A 369 -14.19 -4.86 14.63
N VAL A 370 -14.39 -3.57 14.34
CA VAL A 370 -15.05 -2.63 15.25
C VAL A 370 -16.54 -2.96 15.31
N SER A 371 -17.11 -3.07 16.52
CA SER A 371 -18.53 -3.32 16.73
C SER A 371 -19.40 -2.16 16.22
N ASN A 372 -20.69 -2.38 16.03
CA ASN A 372 -21.60 -1.31 15.65
C ASN A 372 -21.74 -0.25 16.75
N HIS A 373 -21.64 -0.66 18.02
CA HIS A 373 -21.64 0.25 19.16
C HIS A 373 -20.39 1.15 19.13
N ASP A 374 -19.22 0.58 19.00
CA ASP A 374 -17.95 1.32 18.98
C ASP A 374 -17.82 2.21 17.73
N ARG A 375 -18.44 1.77 16.61
CA ARG A 375 -18.54 2.61 15.41
C ARG A 375 -19.46 3.82 15.63
N ALA A 376 -20.55 3.68 16.38
CA ALA A 376 -21.40 4.81 16.73
C ALA A 376 -20.65 5.82 17.59
N ILE A 377 -19.88 5.36 18.59
CA ILE A 377 -19.01 6.22 19.40
C ILE A 377 -17.94 6.90 18.53
N SER A 378 -17.33 6.19 17.60
CA SER A 378 -16.36 6.78 16.65
C SER A 378 -16.99 7.92 15.84
N ASN A 379 -18.23 7.77 15.37
CA ASN A 379 -18.96 8.84 14.67
C ASN A 379 -19.30 10.02 15.60
N GLU A 380 -19.62 9.75 16.86
CA GLU A 380 -19.85 10.79 17.87
C GLU A 380 -18.58 11.61 18.09
N ILE A 381 -17.42 10.97 18.25
CA ILE A 381 -16.11 11.64 18.37
C ILE A 381 -15.87 12.62 17.20
N GLN A 382 -16.27 12.24 15.97
CA GLN A 382 -16.13 13.11 14.79
C GLN A 382 -17.02 14.34 14.80
N SER A 383 -18.10 14.34 15.60
CA SER A 383 -19.05 15.44 15.72
C SER A 383 -18.74 16.39 16.89
N LEU A 384 -17.83 16.01 17.80
CA LEU A 384 -17.47 16.83 18.95
C LEU A 384 -16.77 18.13 18.54
N SER A 385 -17.12 19.22 19.24
CA SER A 385 -16.29 20.41 19.21
C SER A 385 -14.99 20.20 20.01
N THR A 386 -13.99 21.00 19.75
CA THR A 386 -12.69 20.89 20.46
C THR A 386 -12.85 20.96 21.98
N GLN A 387 -13.78 21.79 22.48
CA GLN A 387 -14.02 21.97 23.93
C GLN A 387 -14.69 20.76 24.58
N ASP A 388 -15.48 20.00 23.83
CA ASP A 388 -16.19 18.82 24.34
C ASP A 388 -15.22 17.72 24.80
N PHE A 389 -14.03 17.64 24.21
CA PHE A 389 -12.99 16.67 24.62
C PHE A 389 -12.53 16.81 26.08
N ALA A 390 -12.76 17.96 26.73
CA ALA A 390 -12.45 18.14 28.15
C ALA A 390 -13.23 17.18 29.06
N ASN A 391 -14.51 16.91 28.72
CA ASN A 391 -15.44 16.16 29.56
C ASN A 391 -15.97 14.88 28.89
N TYR A 392 -15.57 14.60 27.64
CA TYR A 392 -16.04 13.42 26.92
C TYR A 392 -15.29 12.16 27.36
N SER A 393 -16.04 11.19 27.87
CA SER A 393 -15.50 9.90 28.32
C SER A 393 -16.33 8.76 27.72
N PRO A 394 -15.97 8.29 26.52
CA PRO A 394 -16.71 7.24 25.83
C PRO A 394 -16.53 5.86 26.49
N THR A 395 -17.57 5.05 26.45
CA THR A 395 -17.54 3.68 26.94
C THR A 395 -17.55 2.71 25.75
N PHE A 396 -16.38 2.24 25.35
CA PHE A 396 -16.20 1.26 24.28
C PHE A 396 -16.43 -0.18 24.78
N GLU A 397 -16.96 -1.03 23.89
CA GLU A 397 -17.00 -2.48 24.11
C GLU A 397 -15.59 -3.08 24.02
N ASP A 398 -14.78 -2.64 23.06
CA ASP A 398 -13.37 -3.01 22.94
C ASP A 398 -12.49 -2.10 23.80
N LYS A 399 -11.92 -2.68 24.87
CA LYS A 399 -11.00 -1.97 25.78
C LYS A 399 -9.77 -1.37 25.08
N LYS A 400 -9.37 -1.90 23.92
CA LYS A 400 -8.28 -1.30 23.13
C LYS A 400 -8.66 0.08 22.61
N LEU A 401 -9.92 0.30 22.24
CA LEU A 401 -10.39 1.60 21.76
C LEU A 401 -10.41 2.64 22.87
N THR A 402 -10.60 2.25 24.14
CA THR A 402 -10.43 3.16 25.29
C THR A 402 -8.98 3.68 25.39
N LYS A 403 -8.00 2.79 25.23
CA LYS A 403 -6.59 3.21 25.20
C LYS A 403 -6.25 4.02 23.96
N LEU A 404 -6.82 3.65 22.81
CA LEU A 404 -6.65 4.40 21.56
C LEU A 404 -7.23 5.81 21.68
N PHE A 405 -8.34 5.99 22.41
CA PHE A 405 -8.96 7.29 22.66
C PHE A 405 -8.08 8.19 23.52
N LEU A 406 -7.42 7.64 24.56
CA LEU A 406 -6.40 8.36 25.30
C LEU A 406 -5.28 8.86 24.37
N ASN A 407 -4.73 7.98 23.53
CA ASN A 407 -3.68 8.34 22.58
C ASN A 407 -4.14 9.41 21.58
N PHE A 408 -5.37 9.29 21.08
CA PHE A 408 -5.98 10.27 20.18
C PHE A 408 -6.13 11.65 20.84
N LYS A 409 -6.68 11.69 22.06
CA LYS A 409 -6.87 12.90 22.85
C LYS A 409 -5.52 13.56 23.15
N ALA A 410 -4.54 12.78 23.58
CA ALA A 410 -3.20 13.26 23.90
C ALA A 410 -2.43 13.84 22.70
N ARG A 411 -2.59 13.25 21.51
CA ARG A 411 -1.95 13.76 20.29
C ARG A 411 -2.58 15.03 19.76
N ASN A 412 -3.91 15.09 19.80
CA ASN A 412 -4.64 16.15 19.10
C ASN A 412 -5.11 17.27 20.03
N TYR A 413 -5.35 16.96 21.31
CA TYR A 413 -5.98 17.86 22.29
C TYR A 413 -5.33 17.73 23.67
N PRO A 414 -3.99 17.84 23.80
CA PRO A 414 -3.25 17.60 25.05
C PRO A 414 -3.70 18.51 26.20
N GLN A 415 -4.21 19.70 25.89
CA GLN A 415 -4.71 20.66 26.88
C GLN A 415 -5.95 20.19 27.64
N TYR A 416 -6.61 19.12 27.19
CA TYR A 416 -7.80 18.56 27.82
C TYR A 416 -7.55 17.25 28.57
N LEU A 417 -6.28 16.82 28.70
CA LEU A 417 -5.92 15.68 29.54
C LEU A 417 -6.01 16.06 31.02
N ASN A 418 -6.62 15.17 31.83
CA ASN A 418 -6.50 15.26 33.28
C ASN A 418 -5.13 14.71 33.75
N ASP A 419 -4.80 14.88 35.03
CA ASP A 419 -3.50 14.48 35.58
C ASP A 419 -3.20 12.98 35.39
N PHE A 420 -4.19 12.12 35.55
CA PHE A 420 -4.05 10.68 35.36
C PHE A 420 -3.82 10.29 33.88
N GLU A 421 -4.54 10.94 32.95
CA GLU A 421 -4.33 10.76 31.52
C GLU A 421 -2.95 11.28 31.07
N GLN A 422 -2.46 12.36 31.67
CA GLN A 422 -1.11 12.89 31.40
C GLN A 422 -0.03 11.90 31.84
N GLU A 423 -0.17 11.31 33.02
CA GLU A 423 0.77 10.29 33.53
C GLU A 423 0.79 9.06 32.61
N GLN A 424 -0.38 8.51 32.25
CA GLN A 424 -0.47 7.38 31.30
C GLN A 424 0.15 7.71 29.94
N TRP A 425 -0.12 8.91 29.42
CA TRP A 425 0.48 9.34 28.15
C TRP A 425 1.99 9.46 28.23
N PHE A 426 2.50 9.98 29.34
CA PHE A 426 3.94 10.06 29.57
C PHE A 426 4.60 8.67 29.55
N GLU A 427 4.02 7.68 30.20
CA GLU A 427 4.50 6.30 30.17
C GLU A 427 4.53 5.73 28.74
N ILE A 428 3.48 5.97 27.94
CA ILE A 428 3.41 5.54 26.55
C ILE A 428 4.52 6.18 25.73
N VAL A 429 4.73 7.49 25.87
CA VAL A 429 5.79 8.22 25.17
C VAL A 429 7.17 7.71 25.57
N GLN A 430 7.40 7.47 26.87
CA GLN A 430 8.65 6.89 27.36
C GLN A 430 8.92 5.50 26.76
N SER A 431 7.93 4.61 26.77
CA SER A 431 8.04 3.28 26.16
C SER A 431 8.42 3.36 24.68
N ARG A 432 7.80 4.24 23.91
CA ARG A 432 8.02 4.40 22.46
C ARG A 432 9.34 5.09 22.13
N ILE A 433 9.61 6.22 22.79
CA ILE A 433 10.73 7.11 22.43
C ILE A 433 12.03 6.70 23.12
N GLN A 434 12.00 6.32 24.40
CA GLN A 434 13.21 5.90 25.10
C GLN A 434 13.57 4.45 24.80
N ASN A 435 12.59 3.55 24.88
CA ASN A 435 12.84 2.10 24.75
C ASN A 435 12.73 1.59 23.31
N GLY A 436 12.06 2.30 22.41
CA GLY A 436 11.82 1.84 21.04
C GLY A 436 10.88 0.64 20.95
N GLU A 437 9.99 0.47 21.94
CA GLU A 437 9.09 -0.67 22.00
C GLU A 437 8.13 -0.71 20.81
N ASN A 438 7.67 -1.90 20.47
CA ASN A 438 6.72 -2.14 19.38
C ASN A 438 7.16 -1.63 18.00
N GLY A 439 8.48 -1.45 17.79
CA GLY A 439 9.08 -1.01 16.54
C GLY A 439 9.11 0.50 16.34
N PHE A 440 8.81 1.28 17.37
CA PHE A 440 9.06 2.72 17.35
C PHE A 440 10.56 3.02 17.30
N LEU A 441 10.92 4.17 16.74
CA LEU A 441 12.31 4.63 16.70
C LEU A 441 12.68 5.19 18.06
N SER A 442 13.66 4.55 18.75
CA SER A 442 14.16 5.09 20.01
C SER A 442 15.08 6.28 19.80
N ILE A 443 15.25 7.12 20.84
CA ILE A 443 16.16 8.27 20.80
C ILE A 443 17.58 7.84 20.46
N ASP A 444 18.09 6.76 21.08
CA ASP A 444 19.43 6.22 20.79
C ASP A 444 19.59 5.76 19.34
N SER A 445 18.55 5.16 18.75
CA SER A 445 18.59 4.72 17.37
C SER A 445 18.48 5.90 16.40
N PHE A 446 17.70 6.90 16.75
CA PHE A 446 17.62 8.16 16.03
C PHE A 446 18.98 8.87 15.99
N GLU A 447 19.65 9.03 17.14
CA GLU A 447 20.95 9.68 17.24
C GLU A 447 22.03 8.94 16.43
N ARG A 448 22.05 7.60 16.52
CA ARG A 448 22.99 6.79 15.72
C ARG A 448 22.78 7.00 14.23
N SER A 449 21.53 6.98 13.75
CA SER A 449 21.19 7.23 12.35
C SER A 449 21.57 8.65 11.94
N LEU A 450 21.25 9.64 12.75
CA LEU A 450 21.56 11.04 12.47
C LEU A 450 23.07 11.28 12.38
N ASN A 451 23.87 10.70 13.30
CA ASN A 451 25.33 10.81 13.27
C ASN A 451 25.91 10.17 12.01
N HIS A 452 25.44 8.99 11.63
CA HIS A 452 25.82 8.37 10.37
C HIS A 452 25.53 9.26 9.14
N LEU A 453 24.35 9.87 9.10
CA LEU A 453 23.97 10.77 8.00
C LEU A 453 24.78 12.07 7.96
N LYS A 454 25.20 12.60 9.11
CA LYS A 454 26.11 13.74 9.18
C LYS A 454 27.47 13.43 8.53
N ASP A 455 27.96 12.20 8.73
CA ASP A 455 29.24 11.76 8.16
C ASP A 455 29.19 11.64 6.63
N ILE A 456 28.07 11.11 6.09
CA ILE A 456 27.94 10.86 4.64
C ILE A 456 27.36 12.04 3.84
N SER A 457 26.71 13.00 4.50
CA SER A 457 26.10 14.17 3.88
C SER A 457 26.33 15.43 4.71
N PRO A 458 27.59 15.89 4.85
CA PRO A 458 27.96 17.01 5.72
C PRO A 458 27.47 18.37 5.21
N ASP A 459 26.97 18.45 4.00
CA ASP A 459 26.39 19.63 3.37
C ASP A 459 25.02 20.02 3.94
N LYS A 460 24.26 19.07 4.51
CA LYS A 460 22.92 19.28 5.08
C LYS A 460 22.93 19.77 6.55
N LYS A 461 23.92 20.55 6.98
CA LYS A 461 24.13 20.96 8.39
C LYS A 461 22.89 21.56 9.06
N ASN A 462 22.13 22.40 8.36
CA ASN A 462 20.93 23.02 8.91
C ASN A 462 19.83 21.99 9.21
N LEU A 463 19.64 21.03 8.32
CA LEU A 463 18.70 19.92 8.50
C LEU A 463 19.08 19.09 9.73
N TRP A 464 20.36 18.71 9.84
CA TRP A 464 20.84 17.91 10.97
C TRP A 464 20.67 18.62 12.30
N LYS A 465 20.94 19.93 12.35
CA LYS A 465 20.72 20.72 13.53
C LYS A 465 19.25 20.76 13.94
N GLN A 466 18.34 20.97 12.97
CA GLN A 466 16.89 20.96 13.26
C GLN A 466 16.45 19.63 13.83
N LEU A 467 16.94 18.50 13.28
CA LEU A 467 16.59 17.16 13.78
C LEU A 467 17.13 16.92 15.19
N GLU A 468 18.36 17.38 15.51
CA GLU A 468 18.90 17.33 16.88
C GLU A 468 18.06 18.15 17.85
N ASP A 469 17.75 19.40 17.49
CA ASP A 469 16.95 20.29 18.34
C ASP A 469 15.56 19.69 18.60
N TYR A 470 14.98 19.02 17.59
CA TYR A 470 13.71 18.32 17.76
C TYR A 470 13.84 17.12 18.72
N ALA A 471 14.82 16.27 18.54
CA ALA A 471 15.05 15.11 19.41
C ALA A 471 15.30 15.53 20.85
N ASN A 472 16.12 16.56 21.08
CA ASN A 472 16.41 17.11 22.42
C ASN A 472 15.15 17.64 23.13
N SER A 473 14.08 17.96 22.42
CA SER A 473 12.81 18.38 23.01
C SER A 473 12.01 17.23 23.66
N PHE A 474 12.48 15.99 23.56
CA PHE A 474 11.90 14.79 24.20
C PHE A 474 12.67 14.35 25.45
N ILE A 475 13.86 14.89 25.68
CA ILE A 475 14.72 14.63 26.84
C ILE A 475 14.44 15.68 27.90
#